data_5f69f35f352110357517b02711705893
#
_entry.id   5f69f35f352110357517b02711705893
#
_cell.length_a   1.000
_cell.length_b   1.000
_cell.length_c   1.000
_cell.angle_alpha   90.00
_cell.angle_beta   90.00
_cell.angle_gamma   90.00
#
_symmetry.space_group_name_H-M   'P 1'
#
loop_
_entity.id
_entity.type
_entity.pdbx_description
1 polymer ?
#
loop_
_entity_poly.entity_id
_entity_poly.type
_entity_poly.pdbx_seq_one_letter_code
_entity_poly.pdbx_strand_id
1 'polypeptide(L)'
;MTFAADAPANTSQATPFDKAEQLYNQKNYTAAYQEIDRLAKAGNPQAIYNLGFMTELGQGTTKDPKKALSYYQDASNKGYPVATYRLAQIYSLGDLGVTKDVNKSRQYLEKASNAGFDEATVELAVLLFSENKPASDQLALKKLDPLIKKNNYRAMHLKAIYDISNGFKTKNEAAVKVGLASIESLAKKGYVPALMAVGNMLANGNIVPQNLEEAKKIFTALAQDNVPQAKESLAAVNQLIAAKAKAPASKAKS
;
A
#
# COMPACT_ATOMS: atom_id res chain seq x y z
N MET A 1 9.72 11.22 -4.86
CA MET A 1 9.62 12.53 -4.18
C MET A 1 8.33 13.18 -4.64
N THR A 2 7.41 13.50 -3.77
CA THR A 2 6.19 14.23 -4.11
C THR A 2 6.42 15.71 -3.87
N PHE A 3 6.54 16.49 -4.95
CA PHE A 3 6.51 17.95 -4.89
C PHE A 3 5.08 18.48 -4.97
N ALA A 4 4.15 17.64 -5.45
CA ALA A 4 2.74 17.99 -5.50
C ALA A 4 2.15 17.99 -4.08
N ALA A 5 1.56 19.09 -3.67
CA ALA A 5 0.56 19.07 -2.61
C ALA A 5 -0.58 18.17 -3.06
N ASP A 6 -1.24 17.43 -2.15
CA ASP A 6 -2.52 16.77 -2.39
C ASP A 6 -3.61 17.84 -2.66
N ALA A 7 -3.48 18.54 -3.79
CA ALA A 7 -4.51 19.44 -4.30
C ALA A 7 -5.23 18.74 -5.45
N PRO A 8 -6.57 18.81 -5.53
CA PRO A 8 -7.29 18.29 -6.66
C PRO A 8 -6.74 18.95 -7.93
N ALA A 9 -6.46 18.13 -8.94
CA ALA A 9 -5.95 18.55 -10.24
C ALA A 9 -6.92 19.52 -10.91
N ASN A 10 -6.80 20.80 -10.60
CA ASN A 10 -7.29 21.90 -11.45
C ASN A 10 -6.94 23.28 -10.89
N THR A 11 -5.66 23.68 -10.91
CA THR A 11 -5.31 25.11 -11.00
C THR A 11 -3.96 25.25 -11.70
N SER A 12 -3.92 26.00 -12.78
CA SER A 12 -2.72 26.47 -13.49
C SER A 12 -1.94 27.55 -12.68
N GLN A 13 -1.95 27.49 -11.36
CA GLN A 13 -1.19 28.39 -10.51
C GLN A 13 0.12 27.70 -10.09
N ALA A 14 1.22 28.39 -10.38
CA ALA A 14 2.57 27.95 -9.98
C ALA A 14 2.61 27.68 -8.47
N THR A 15 3.06 26.49 -8.09
CA THR A 15 3.24 26.13 -6.69
C THR A 15 4.58 26.67 -6.19
N PRO A 16 4.76 26.89 -4.87
CA PRO A 16 6.06 27.27 -4.33
C PRO A 16 7.19 26.28 -4.63
N PHE A 17 6.83 25.04 -5.05
CA PHE A 17 7.77 23.95 -5.32
C PHE A 17 8.17 23.80 -6.79
N ASP A 18 7.49 24.44 -7.74
CA ASP A 18 7.71 24.24 -9.19
C ASP A 18 9.16 24.44 -9.60
N LYS A 19 9.82 25.47 -9.06
CA LYS A 19 11.24 25.73 -9.32
C LYS A 19 12.14 24.62 -8.76
N ALA A 20 11.86 24.17 -7.55
CA ALA A 20 12.61 23.08 -6.91
C ALA A 20 12.41 21.76 -7.66
N GLU A 21 11.18 21.48 -8.09
CA GLU A 21 10.82 20.31 -8.89
C GLU A 21 11.52 20.31 -10.25
N GLN A 22 11.50 21.43 -10.95
CA GLN A 22 12.22 21.59 -12.21
C GLN A 22 13.73 21.31 -12.05
N LEU A 23 14.36 21.92 -11.05
CA LEU A 23 15.79 21.72 -10.76
C LEU A 23 16.08 20.24 -10.40
N TYR A 24 15.22 19.61 -9.62
CA TYR A 24 15.36 18.20 -9.24
C TYR A 24 15.26 17.28 -10.45
N ASN A 25 14.30 17.51 -11.34
CA ASN A 25 14.09 16.74 -12.56
C ASN A 25 15.26 16.90 -13.56
N GLN A 26 15.90 18.06 -13.56
CA GLN A 26 17.15 18.33 -14.28
C GLN A 26 18.39 17.71 -13.61
N LYS A 27 18.23 16.98 -12.49
CA LYS A 27 19.30 16.42 -11.65
C LYS A 27 20.25 17.48 -11.04
N ASN A 28 19.85 18.75 -11.07
CA ASN A 28 20.57 19.83 -10.35
C ASN A 28 20.18 19.82 -8.88
N TYR A 29 20.59 18.75 -8.19
CA TYR A 29 20.18 18.50 -6.80
C TYR A 29 20.67 19.59 -5.83
N THR A 30 21.83 20.18 -6.07
CA THR A 30 22.35 21.25 -5.21
C THR A 30 21.44 22.46 -5.24
N ALA A 31 21.05 22.93 -6.42
CA ALA A 31 20.15 24.08 -6.55
C ALA A 31 18.72 23.74 -6.06
N ALA A 32 18.24 22.50 -6.31
CA ALA A 32 16.97 22.03 -5.78
C ALA A 32 16.96 22.04 -4.24
N TYR A 33 18.03 21.54 -3.61
CA TYR A 33 18.17 21.54 -2.15
C TYR A 33 18.14 22.96 -1.58
N GLN A 34 18.84 23.90 -2.20
CA GLN A 34 18.84 25.31 -1.77
C GLN A 34 17.46 25.96 -1.86
N GLU A 35 16.70 25.67 -2.94
CA GLU A 35 15.34 26.20 -3.09
C GLU A 35 14.38 25.59 -2.06
N ILE A 36 14.50 24.28 -1.78
CA ILE A 36 13.72 23.59 -0.75
C ILE A 36 14.12 24.13 0.66
N ASP A 37 15.40 24.37 0.92
CA ASP A 37 15.87 24.93 2.19
C ASP A 37 15.29 26.34 2.44
N ARG A 38 15.19 27.17 1.40
CA ARG A 38 14.53 28.48 1.48
C ARG A 38 13.06 28.34 1.92
N LEU A 39 12.33 27.40 1.33
CA LEU A 39 10.93 27.13 1.70
C LEU A 39 10.80 26.54 3.11
N ALA A 40 11.72 25.66 3.50
CA ALA A 40 11.76 25.07 4.84
C ALA A 40 12.02 26.12 5.92
N LYS A 41 12.93 27.06 5.68
CA LYS A 41 13.21 28.21 6.56
C LYS A 41 12.00 29.15 6.71
N ALA A 42 11.15 29.21 5.69
CA ALA A 42 9.85 29.88 5.78
C ALA A 42 8.78 29.09 6.56
N GLY A 43 9.14 27.93 7.11
CA GLY A 43 8.28 27.12 7.96
C GLY A 43 7.41 26.11 7.22
N ASN A 44 7.56 25.96 5.89
CA ASN A 44 6.75 25.00 5.12
C ASN A 44 7.07 23.55 5.50
N PRO A 45 6.10 22.77 6.06
CA PRO A 45 6.38 21.44 6.57
C PRO A 45 6.68 20.41 5.46
N GLN A 46 6.13 20.58 4.27
CA GLN A 46 6.45 19.74 3.11
C GLN A 46 7.89 19.97 2.64
N ALA A 47 8.36 21.23 2.67
CA ALA A 47 9.76 21.53 2.34
C ALA A 47 10.73 20.92 3.36
N ILE A 48 10.40 20.96 4.64
CA ILE A 48 11.18 20.29 5.69
C ILE A 48 11.24 18.76 5.44
N TYR A 49 10.12 18.13 5.10
CA TYR A 49 10.08 16.72 4.70
C TYR A 49 10.99 16.45 3.48
N ASN A 50 10.92 17.30 2.46
CA ASN A 50 11.73 17.16 1.25
C ASN A 50 13.24 17.32 1.54
N LEU A 51 13.64 18.20 2.48
CA LEU A 51 15.03 18.26 2.97
C LEU A 51 15.44 16.92 3.60
N GLY A 52 14.55 16.32 4.40
CA GLY A 52 14.77 14.99 4.99
C GLY A 52 15.04 13.95 3.91
N PHE A 53 14.20 13.90 2.89
CA PHE A 53 14.34 12.97 1.77
C PHE A 53 15.64 13.17 0.98
N MET A 54 15.97 14.41 0.64
CA MET A 54 17.21 14.74 -0.08
C MET A 54 18.46 14.44 0.76
N THR A 55 18.39 14.67 2.07
CA THR A 55 19.49 14.36 3.01
C THR A 55 19.65 12.85 3.23
N GLU A 56 18.55 12.09 3.26
CA GLU A 56 18.56 10.62 3.33
C GLU A 56 19.29 10.02 2.13
N LEU A 57 19.09 10.56 0.92
CA LEU A 57 19.72 10.08 -0.31
C LEU A 57 21.08 10.70 -0.62
N GLY A 58 21.45 11.81 0.05
CA GLY A 58 22.67 12.57 -0.28
C GLY A 58 22.51 13.39 -1.57
N GLN A 59 21.29 13.82 -1.90
CA GLN A 59 21.00 14.59 -3.10
C GLN A 59 21.11 16.11 -2.82
N GLY A 60 22.12 16.74 -3.38
CA GLY A 60 22.40 18.16 -3.18
C GLY A 60 23.00 18.50 -1.81
N THR A 61 23.20 17.51 -0.97
CA THR A 61 23.86 17.62 0.34
C THR A 61 24.54 16.28 0.68
N THR A 62 25.37 16.27 1.73
CA THR A 62 25.94 15.02 2.24
C THR A 62 24.84 14.12 2.81
N LYS A 63 24.91 12.82 2.52
CA LYS A 63 24.02 11.83 3.11
C LYS A 63 24.17 11.79 4.62
N ASP A 64 23.08 12.01 5.35
CA ASP A 64 23.06 12.00 6.81
C ASP A 64 21.73 11.44 7.32
N PRO A 65 21.69 10.13 7.68
CA PRO A 65 20.47 9.49 8.18
C PRO A 65 19.90 10.13 9.46
N LYS A 66 20.76 10.56 10.37
CA LYS A 66 20.30 11.19 11.62
C LYS A 66 19.66 12.56 11.37
N LYS A 67 20.26 13.35 10.49
CA LYS A 67 19.71 14.64 10.09
C LYS A 67 18.41 14.47 9.30
N ALA A 68 18.32 13.46 8.42
CA ALA A 68 17.09 13.13 7.71
C ALA A 68 15.97 12.79 8.68
N LEU A 69 16.24 11.94 9.68
CA LEU A 69 15.28 11.61 10.73
C LEU A 69 14.78 12.87 11.47
N SER A 70 15.69 13.78 11.82
CA SER A 70 15.34 15.05 12.47
C SER A 70 14.40 15.90 11.62
N TYR A 71 14.64 15.99 10.31
CA TYR A 71 13.75 16.69 9.39
C TYR A 71 12.36 16.04 9.32
N TYR A 72 12.28 14.70 9.27
CA TYR A 72 10.99 14.03 9.29
C TYR A 72 10.23 14.25 10.60
N GLN A 73 10.93 14.27 11.74
CA GLN A 73 10.33 14.58 13.04
C GLN A 73 9.79 16.02 13.09
N ASP A 74 10.56 16.99 12.59
CA ASP A 74 10.13 18.40 12.55
C ASP A 74 8.92 18.58 11.62
N ALA A 75 8.94 18.02 10.40
CA ALA A 75 7.81 18.08 9.49
C ALA A 75 6.55 17.43 10.08
N SER A 76 6.68 16.28 10.77
CA SER A 76 5.58 15.61 11.49
C SER A 76 5.04 16.46 12.64
N ASN A 77 5.92 17.15 13.39
CA ASN A 77 5.51 18.04 14.48
C ASN A 77 4.78 19.26 13.96
N LYS A 78 5.12 19.74 12.77
CA LYS A 78 4.42 20.81 12.06
C LYS A 78 3.14 20.33 11.33
N GLY A 79 2.70 19.10 11.57
CA GLY A 79 1.43 18.57 11.08
C GLY A 79 1.46 18.01 9.67
N TYR A 80 2.64 17.68 9.09
CA TYR A 80 2.69 17.07 7.76
C TYR A 80 2.47 15.55 7.83
N PRO A 81 1.32 15.01 7.34
CA PRO A 81 0.96 13.62 7.57
C PRO A 81 1.90 12.63 6.86
N VAL A 82 2.43 13.01 5.69
CA VAL A 82 3.39 12.18 4.94
C VAL A 82 4.67 11.94 5.75
N ALA A 83 5.18 12.98 6.45
CA ALA A 83 6.33 12.84 7.34
C ALA A 83 6.01 11.94 8.53
N THR A 84 4.81 12.08 9.08
CA THR A 84 4.33 11.22 10.18
C THR A 84 4.26 9.75 9.74
N TYR A 85 3.75 9.49 8.53
CA TYR A 85 3.72 8.15 7.95
C TYR A 85 5.14 7.61 7.66
N ARG A 86 6.05 8.45 7.13
CA ARG A 86 7.47 8.06 6.93
C ARG A 86 8.13 7.64 8.25
N LEU A 87 7.85 8.33 9.35
CA LEU A 87 8.34 7.93 10.68
C LEU A 87 7.79 6.58 11.11
N ALA A 88 6.51 6.28 10.83
CA ALA A 88 5.95 4.96 11.08
C ALA A 88 6.75 3.85 10.36
N GLN A 89 7.08 4.06 9.08
CA GLN A 89 7.87 3.13 8.29
C GLN A 89 9.29 2.96 8.84
N ILE A 90 9.94 4.09 9.20
CA ILE A 90 11.29 4.09 9.76
C ILE A 90 11.34 3.25 11.05
N TYR A 91 10.39 3.40 11.97
CA TYR A 91 10.34 2.59 13.19
C TYR A 91 9.88 1.15 12.96
N SER A 92 9.06 0.89 11.94
CA SER A 92 8.66 -0.47 11.56
C SER A 92 9.83 -1.31 11.05
N LEU A 93 10.75 -0.67 10.32
CA LEU A 93 11.89 -1.35 9.68
C LEU A 93 13.17 -1.29 10.53
N GLY A 94 13.31 -0.30 11.41
CA GLY A 94 14.57 0.02 12.09
C GLY A 94 15.55 0.75 11.16
N ASP A 95 15.01 1.63 10.29
CA ASP A 95 15.78 2.39 9.30
C ASP A 95 16.39 3.68 9.90
N LEU A 96 17.27 4.36 9.16
CA LEU A 96 17.94 5.61 9.54
C LEU A 96 18.67 5.57 10.91
N GLY A 97 19.11 4.40 11.33
CA GLY A 97 19.87 4.21 12.57
C GLY A 97 19.02 4.16 13.84
N VAL A 98 17.70 4.02 13.72
CA VAL A 98 16.85 3.73 14.88
C VAL A 98 16.63 2.23 15.04
N THR A 99 16.40 1.79 16.26
CA THR A 99 15.98 0.40 16.52
C THR A 99 14.53 0.21 16.07
N LYS A 100 14.25 -0.95 15.47
CA LYS A 100 12.87 -1.35 15.14
C LYS A 100 11.98 -1.29 16.37
N ASP A 101 10.86 -0.58 16.25
CA ASP A 101 9.87 -0.39 17.32
C ASP A 101 8.46 -0.39 16.74
N VAL A 102 7.80 -1.53 16.83
CA VAL A 102 6.44 -1.73 16.30
C VAL A 102 5.41 -0.87 17.05
N ASN A 103 5.59 -0.64 18.35
CA ASN A 103 4.67 0.19 19.12
C ASN A 103 4.77 1.66 18.70
N LYS A 104 5.98 2.14 18.49
CA LYS A 104 6.23 3.51 18.02
C LYS A 104 5.76 3.70 16.57
N SER A 105 5.98 2.70 15.71
CA SER A 105 5.42 2.66 14.36
C SER A 105 3.90 2.80 14.39
N ARG A 106 3.22 2.00 15.23
CA ARG A 106 1.77 2.09 15.42
C ARG A 106 1.30 3.48 15.84
N GLN A 107 1.96 4.09 16.83
CA GLN A 107 1.61 5.45 17.27
C GLN A 107 1.69 6.47 16.12
N TYR A 108 2.72 6.37 15.28
CA TYR A 108 2.84 7.22 14.10
C TYR A 108 1.80 6.91 13.03
N LEU A 109 1.44 5.63 12.82
CA LEU A 109 0.32 5.26 11.92
C LEU A 109 -1.00 5.84 12.41
N GLU A 110 -1.28 5.75 13.71
CA GLU A 110 -2.48 6.32 14.32
C GLU A 110 -2.53 7.84 14.16
N LYS A 111 -1.40 8.54 14.40
CA LYS A 111 -1.28 9.99 14.22
C LYS A 111 -1.51 10.40 12.75
N ALA A 112 -0.90 9.71 11.79
CA ALA A 112 -1.06 10.00 10.37
C ALA A 112 -2.49 9.69 9.87
N SER A 113 -3.06 8.56 10.30
CA SER A 113 -4.46 8.19 10.01
C SER A 113 -5.45 9.23 10.54
N ASN A 114 -5.25 9.71 11.76
CA ASN A 114 -6.10 10.74 12.36
C ASN A 114 -5.95 12.11 11.67
N ALA A 115 -4.80 12.35 11.02
CA ALA A 115 -4.58 13.51 10.16
C ALA A 115 -5.13 13.34 8.73
N GLY A 116 -5.85 12.25 8.44
CA GLY A 116 -6.50 11.99 7.16
C GLY A 116 -5.60 11.40 6.09
N PHE A 117 -4.44 10.82 6.45
CA PHE A 117 -3.58 10.18 5.48
C PHE A 117 -4.06 8.75 5.20
N ASP A 118 -4.61 8.53 4.01
CA ASP A 118 -5.31 7.30 3.63
C ASP A 118 -4.42 6.07 3.70
N GLU A 119 -3.16 6.16 3.26
CA GLU A 119 -2.19 5.06 3.29
C GLU A 119 -1.91 4.59 4.73
N ALA A 120 -1.75 5.53 5.66
CA ALA A 120 -1.57 5.21 7.07
C ALA A 120 -2.82 4.54 7.67
N THR A 121 -4.01 4.96 7.23
CA THR A 121 -5.27 4.36 7.68
C THR A 121 -5.39 2.91 7.22
N VAL A 122 -5.04 2.61 5.96
CA VAL A 122 -5.06 1.24 5.44
C VAL A 122 -4.02 0.37 6.14
N GLU A 123 -2.79 0.86 6.33
CA GLU A 123 -1.73 0.12 7.01
C GLU A 123 -2.05 -0.13 8.48
N LEU A 124 -2.62 0.86 9.17
CA LEU A 124 -3.11 0.69 10.54
C LEU A 124 -4.21 -0.37 10.62
N ALA A 125 -5.12 -0.41 9.65
CA ALA A 125 -6.17 -1.43 9.61
C ALA A 125 -5.59 -2.84 9.40
N VAL A 126 -4.56 -3.00 8.56
CA VAL A 126 -3.82 -4.28 8.42
C VAL A 126 -3.23 -4.70 9.77
N LEU A 127 -2.58 -3.78 10.48
CA LEU A 127 -2.01 -4.05 11.80
C LEU A 127 -3.08 -4.49 12.80
N LEU A 128 -4.21 -3.76 12.85
CA LEU A 128 -5.33 -4.05 13.75
C LEU A 128 -5.95 -5.44 13.47
N PHE A 129 -6.16 -5.80 12.19
CA PHE A 129 -6.66 -7.13 11.83
C PHE A 129 -5.68 -8.25 12.21
N SER A 130 -4.37 -7.99 12.17
CA SER A 130 -3.35 -8.98 12.55
C SER A 130 -3.35 -9.32 14.05
N GLU A 131 -3.94 -8.47 14.89
CA GLU A 131 -4.08 -8.71 16.32
C GLU A 131 -5.06 -9.85 16.66
N ASN A 132 -5.94 -10.21 15.73
CA ASN A 132 -7.00 -11.21 15.90
C ASN A 132 -7.88 -10.97 17.15
N LYS A 133 -8.19 -9.70 17.44
CA LYS A 133 -9.04 -9.28 18.56
C LYS A 133 -10.29 -8.60 18.01
N PRO A 134 -11.51 -8.97 18.49
CA PRO A 134 -12.75 -8.36 18.01
C PRO A 134 -12.78 -6.82 18.12
N ALA A 135 -12.21 -6.26 19.20
CA ALA A 135 -12.14 -4.81 19.37
C ALA A 135 -11.23 -4.13 18.33
N SER A 136 -10.08 -4.76 18.00
CA SER A 136 -9.17 -4.28 16.97
C SER A 136 -9.79 -4.37 15.58
N ASP A 137 -10.50 -5.46 15.29
CA ASP A 137 -11.24 -5.64 14.03
C ASP A 137 -12.32 -4.56 13.85
N GLN A 138 -13.10 -4.28 14.89
CA GLN A 138 -14.11 -3.22 14.86
C GLN A 138 -13.49 -1.84 14.62
N LEU A 139 -12.36 -1.55 15.26
CA LEU A 139 -11.63 -0.30 15.07
C LEU A 139 -11.11 -0.17 13.64
N ALA A 140 -10.53 -1.25 13.08
CA ALA A 140 -10.07 -1.29 11.71
C ALA A 140 -11.20 -0.99 10.72
N LEU A 141 -12.33 -1.69 10.86
CA LEU A 141 -13.51 -1.48 10.02
C LEU A 141 -14.04 -0.04 10.11
N LYS A 142 -14.11 0.52 11.33
CA LYS A 142 -14.53 1.91 11.55
C LYS A 142 -13.60 2.91 10.83
N LYS A 143 -12.29 2.66 10.86
CA LYS A 143 -11.31 3.53 10.18
C LYS A 143 -11.35 3.39 8.66
N LEU A 144 -11.63 2.20 8.12
CA LEU A 144 -11.74 1.97 6.69
C LEU A 144 -13.04 2.54 6.07
N ASP A 145 -14.12 2.65 6.84
CA ASP A 145 -15.44 3.06 6.32
C ASP A 145 -15.43 4.38 5.53
N PRO A 146 -14.81 5.48 6.01
CA PRO A 146 -14.73 6.71 5.23
C PRO A 146 -13.98 6.55 3.90
N LEU A 147 -12.94 5.72 3.87
CA LEU A 147 -12.15 5.44 2.66
C LEU A 147 -12.96 4.62 1.66
N ILE A 148 -13.70 3.63 2.14
CA ILE A 148 -14.58 2.80 1.33
C ILE A 148 -15.68 3.66 0.66
N LYS A 149 -16.30 4.58 1.42
CA LYS A 149 -17.29 5.53 0.90
C LYS A 149 -16.71 6.45 -0.19
N LYS A 150 -15.41 6.73 -0.16
CA LYS A 150 -14.68 7.47 -1.20
C LYS A 150 -14.19 6.60 -2.35
N ASN A 151 -14.58 5.32 -2.42
CA ASN A 151 -14.10 4.35 -3.40
C ASN A 151 -12.58 4.13 -3.39
N ASN A 152 -11.94 4.19 -2.22
CA ASN A 152 -10.53 3.81 -2.09
C ASN A 152 -10.39 2.29 -2.27
N TYR A 153 -9.81 1.87 -3.40
CA TYR A 153 -9.73 0.46 -3.78
C TYR A 153 -8.89 -0.37 -2.80
N ARG A 154 -7.86 0.23 -2.18
CA ARG A 154 -7.04 -0.48 -1.17
C ARG A 154 -7.86 -0.80 0.08
N ALA A 155 -8.66 0.16 0.56
CA ALA A 155 -9.53 -0.02 1.72
C ALA A 155 -10.65 -1.04 1.42
N MET A 156 -11.27 -0.95 0.24
CA MET A 156 -12.30 -1.90 -0.22
C MET A 156 -11.74 -3.33 -0.33
N HIS A 157 -10.55 -3.48 -0.91
CA HIS A 157 -9.88 -4.77 -1.05
C HIS A 157 -9.54 -5.37 0.32
N LEU A 158 -8.97 -4.58 1.23
CA LEU A 158 -8.62 -5.03 2.58
C LEU A 158 -9.86 -5.49 3.35
N LYS A 159 -10.96 -4.72 3.29
CA LYS A 159 -12.23 -5.13 3.90
C LYS A 159 -12.75 -6.43 3.30
N ALA A 160 -12.69 -6.59 1.98
CA ALA A 160 -13.16 -7.80 1.31
C ALA A 160 -12.37 -9.06 1.75
N ILE A 161 -11.05 -8.95 1.86
CA ILE A 161 -10.20 -10.03 2.39
C ILE A 161 -10.56 -10.35 3.85
N TYR A 162 -10.80 -9.31 4.68
CA TYR A 162 -11.27 -9.51 6.04
C TYR A 162 -12.61 -10.24 6.09
N ASP A 163 -13.62 -9.80 5.30
CA ASP A 163 -14.96 -10.41 5.26
C ASP A 163 -14.88 -11.90 4.88
N ILE A 164 -14.06 -12.24 3.88
CA ILE A 164 -13.83 -13.64 3.49
C ILE A 164 -13.19 -14.44 4.63
N SER A 165 -12.08 -13.96 5.17
CA SER A 165 -11.33 -14.66 6.21
C SER A 165 -12.13 -14.83 7.49
N ASN A 166 -12.80 -13.77 7.95
CA ASN A 166 -13.64 -13.82 9.15
C ASN A 166 -14.91 -14.63 8.93
N GLY A 167 -15.49 -14.55 7.74
CA GLY A 167 -16.65 -15.35 7.36
C GLY A 167 -16.37 -16.86 7.42
N PHE A 168 -15.20 -17.31 6.97
CA PHE A 168 -14.76 -18.70 7.13
C PHE A 168 -14.57 -19.09 8.60
N LYS A 169 -13.90 -18.24 9.40
CA LYS A 169 -13.68 -18.49 10.83
C LYS A 169 -15.00 -18.62 11.62
N THR A 170 -15.98 -17.78 11.29
CA THR A 170 -17.25 -17.70 12.01
C THR A 170 -18.39 -18.50 11.34
N LYS A 171 -18.10 -19.22 10.26
CA LYS A 171 -19.08 -19.95 9.43
C LYS A 171 -20.20 -19.03 8.90
N ASN A 172 -19.88 -17.77 8.64
CA ASN A 172 -20.80 -16.77 8.08
C ASN A 172 -20.67 -16.72 6.55
N GLU A 173 -21.43 -17.57 5.85
CA GLU A 173 -21.43 -17.65 4.40
C GLU A 173 -21.83 -16.32 3.71
N ALA A 174 -22.72 -15.55 4.34
CA ALA A 174 -23.12 -14.25 3.79
C ALA A 174 -21.94 -13.27 3.75
N ALA A 175 -21.11 -13.23 4.79
CA ALA A 175 -19.90 -12.39 4.81
C ALA A 175 -18.89 -12.84 3.74
N VAL A 176 -18.68 -14.16 3.58
CA VAL A 176 -17.81 -14.70 2.50
C VAL A 176 -18.31 -14.25 1.13
N LYS A 177 -19.61 -14.39 0.86
CA LYS A 177 -20.23 -14.01 -0.41
C LYS A 177 -20.07 -12.50 -0.71
N VAL A 178 -20.27 -11.65 0.29
CA VAL A 178 -20.08 -10.20 0.17
C VAL A 178 -18.62 -9.86 -0.15
N GLY A 179 -17.67 -10.47 0.56
CA GLY A 179 -16.25 -10.28 0.31
C GLY A 179 -15.83 -10.70 -1.10
N LEU A 180 -16.30 -11.89 -1.56
CA LEU A 180 -16.03 -12.38 -2.93
C LEU A 180 -16.58 -11.43 -3.99
N ALA A 181 -17.84 -10.99 -3.86
CA ALA A 181 -18.43 -10.03 -4.79
C ALA A 181 -17.65 -8.71 -4.85
N SER A 182 -17.10 -8.25 -3.72
CA SER A 182 -16.27 -7.06 -3.67
C SER A 182 -14.93 -7.26 -4.39
N ILE A 183 -14.27 -8.41 -4.21
CA ILE A 183 -13.03 -8.76 -4.93
C ILE A 183 -13.27 -8.81 -6.44
N GLU A 184 -14.34 -9.50 -6.87
CA GLU A 184 -14.70 -9.59 -8.29
C GLU A 184 -14.99 -8.19 -8.89
N SER A 185 -15.70 -7.34 -8.16
CA SER A 185 -15.99 -5.97 -8.60
C SER A 185 -14.72 -5.15 -8.79
N LEU A 186 -13.76 -5.25 -7.88
CA LEU A 186 -12.46 -4.58 -7.97
C LEU A 186 -11.62 -5.14 -9.13
N ALA A 187 -11.63 -6.46 -9.33
CA ALA A 187 -10.94 -7.10 -10.45
C ALA A 187 -11.50 -6.64 -11.80
N LYS A 188 -12.83 -6.56 -11.95
CA LYS A 188 -13.49 -6.01 -13.16
C LYS A 188 -13.11 -4.56 -13.44
N LYS A 189 -12.75 -3.79 -12.41
CA LYS A 189 -12.24 -2.41 -12.55
C LYS A 189 -10.73 -2.36 -12.84
N GLY A 190 -10.06 -3.48 -13.02
CA GLY A 190 -8.64 -3.57 -13.32
C GLY A 190 -7.73 -3.39 -12.09
N TYR A 191 -8.28 -3.47 -10.85
CA TYR A 191 -7.46 -3.34 -9.67
C TYR A 191 -6.56 -4.59 -9.50
N VAL A 192 -5.27 -4.43 -9.76
CA VAL A 192 -4.28 -5.50 -9.84
C VAL A 192 -4.25 -6.42 -8.61
N PRO A 193 -4.28 -5.94 -7.36
CA PRO A 193 -4.33 -6.84 -6.19
C PRO A 193 -5.56 -7.72 -6.15
N ALA A 194 -6.72 -7.23 -6.64
CA ALA A 194 -7.93 -8.05 -6.72
C ALA A 194 -7.84 -9.09 -7.85
N LEU A 195 -7.26 -8.75 -9.00
CA LEU A 195 -6.99 -9.71 -10.08
C LEU A 195 -6.06 -10.83 -9.61
N MET A 196 -4.99 -10.49 -8.89
CA MET A 196 -4.09 -11.48 -8.27
C MET A 196 -4.84 -12.38 -7.28
N ALA A 197 -5.73 -11.80 -6.46
CA ALA A 197 -6.54 -12.56 -5.49
C ALA A 197 -7.49 -13.53 -6.21
N VAL A 198 -8.20 -13.10 -7.27
CA VAL A 198 -9.07 -13.96 -8.07
C VAL A 198 -8.28 -15.11 -8.72
N GLY A 199 -7.15 -14.80 -9.34
CA GLY A 199 -6.27 -15.81 -9.94
C GLY A 199 -5.82 -16.86 -8.93
N ASN A 200 -5.41 -16.45 -7.73
CA ASN A 200 -5.02 -17.36 -6.66
C ASN A 200 -6.19 -18.21 -6.13
N MET A 201 -7.37 -17.61 -5.95
CA MET A 201 -8.55 -18.37 -5.52
C MET A 201 -8.94 -19.44 -6.52
N LEU A 202 -8.94 -19.12 -7.83
CA LEU A 202 -9.22 -20.06 -8.91
C LEU A 202 -8.14 -21.14 -9.04
N ALA A 203 -6.87 -20.79 -8.81
CA ALA A 203 -5.77 -21.76 -8.86
C ALA A 203 -5.82 -22.76 -7.71
N ASN A 204 -6.16 -22.30 -6.50
CA ASN A 204 -6.16 -23.13 -5.30
C ASN A 204 -7.45 -23.95 -5.10
N GLY A 205 -8.59 -23.41 -5.48
CA GLY A 205 -9.88 -24.10 -5.39
C GLY A 205 -10.46 -24.25 -3.98
N ASN A 206 -9.94 -23.52 -3.00
CA ASN A 206 -10.36 -23.65 -1.58
C ASN A 206 -11.50 -22.68 -1.21
N ILE A 207 -11.64 -21.58 -1.94
CA ILE A 207 -12.63 -20.52 -1.68
C ILE A 207 -13.71 -20.52 -2.75
N VAL A 208 -13.30 -20.72 -3.99
CA VAL A 208 -14.15 -20.89 -5.16
C VAL A 208 -13.76 -22.19 -5.90
N PRO A 209 -14.64 -22.78 -6.71
CA PRO A 209 -14.27 -23.96 -7.50
C PRO A 209 -13.01 -23.72 -8.33
N GLN A 210 -12.08 -24.68 -8.33
CA GLN A 210 -10.83 -24.56 -9.04
C GLN A 210 -11.06 -24.44 -10.55
N ASN A 211 -10.45 -23.41 -11.16
CA ASN A 211 -10.42 -23.20 -12.60
C ASN A 211 -9.02 -22.75 -13.02
N LEU A 212 -8.17 -23.73 -13.34
CA LEU A 212 -6.76 -23.49 -13.69
C LEU A 212 -6.61 -22.75 -15.02
N GLU A 213 -7.51 -22.93 -15.98
CA GLU A 213 -7.44 -22.25 -17.28
C GLU A 213 -7.76 -20.76 -17.14
N GLU A 214 -8.73 -20.40 -16.32
CA GLU A 214 -9.06 -19.00 -16.06
C GLU A 214 -7.97 -18.33 -15.22
N ALA A 215 -7.44 -19.00 -14.19
CA ALA A 215 -6.29 -18.53 -13.43
C ALA A 215 -5.07 -18.26 -14.33
N LYS A 216 -4.79 -19.19 -15.28
CA LYS A 216 -3.72 -19.02 -16.27
C LYS A 216 -3.91 -17.77 -17.13
N LYS A 217 -5.13 -17.51 -17.64
CA LYS A 217 -5.43 -16.31 -18.43
C LYS A 217 -5.13 -15.03 -17.64
N ILE A 218 -5.61 -14.97 -16.39
CA ILE A 218 -5.38 -13.81 -15.50
C ILE A 218 -3.87 -13.58 -15.28
N PHE A 219 -3.13 -14.61 -14.87
CA PHE A 219 -1.70 -14.45 -14.62
C PHE A 219 -0.88 -14.22 -15.88
N THR A 220 -1.32 -14.71 -17.04
CA THR A 220 -0.65 -14.39 -18.33
C THR A 220 -0.76 -12.90 -18.63
N ALA A 221 -1.95 -12.31 -18.51
CA ALA A 221 -2.15 -10.88 -18.72
C ALA A 221 -1.31 -10.04 -17.73
N LEU A 222 -1.38 -10.38 -16.43
CA LEU A 222 -0.61 -9.67 -15.40
C LEU A 222 0.91 -9.81 -15.58
N ALA A 223 1.39 -10.96 -16.08
CA ALA A 223 2.82 -11.18 -16.35
C ALA A 223 3.31 -10.38 -17.57
N GLN A 224 2.46 -10.17 -18.58
CA GLN A 224 2.73 -9.30 -19.72
C GLN A 224 2.85 -7.83 -19.28
N ASP A 225 2.03 -7.42 -18.33
CA ASP A 225 2.08 -6.08 -17.72
C ASP A 225 3.21 -5.93 -16.67
N ASN A 226 4.10 -6.93 -16.56
CA ASN A 226 5.20 -6.97 -15.59
C ASN A 226 4.78 -6.81 -14.12
N VAL A 227 3.57 -7.28 -13.78
CA VAL A 227 3.12 -7.29 -12.38
C VAL A 227 4.03 -8.23 -11.56
N PRO A 228 4.57 -7.75 -10.43
CA PRO A 228 5.37 -8.59 -9.55
C PRO A 228 4.61 -9.87 -9.15
N GLN A 229 5.33 -11.00 -9.03
CA GLN A 229 4.79 -12.34 -8.69
C GLN A 229 3.86 -12.99 -9.73
N ALA A 230 3.36 -12.25 -10.74
CA ALA A 230 2.46 -12.83 -11.75
C ALA A 230 3.14 -13.93 -12.58
N LYS A 231 4.43 -13.77 -12.90
CA LYS A 231 5.21 -14.79 -13.63
C LYS A 231 5.38 -16.07 -12.82
N GLU A 232 5.62 -15.96 -11.53
CA GLU A 232 5.75 -17.10 -10.61
C GLU A 232 4.41 -17.80 -10.44
N SER A 233 3.32 -17.05 -10.27
CA SER A 233 1.96 -17.58 -10.19
C SER A 233 1.56 -18.31 -11.48
N LEU A 234 1.89 -17.76 -12.64
CA LEU A 234 1.67 -18.38 -13.94
C LEU A 234 2.44 -19.71 -14.08
N ALA A 235 3.70 -19.74 -13.64
CA ALA A 235 4.51 -20.95 -13.66
C ALA A 235 3.91 -22.04 -12.76
N ALA A 236 3.47 -21.67 -11.55
CA ALA A 236 2.80 -22.58 -10.63
C ALA A 236 1.50 -23.17 -11.21
N VAL A 237 0.66 -22.34 -11.84
CA VAL A 237 -0.58 -22.81 -12.50
C VAL A 237 -0.27 -23.75 -13.66
N ASN A 238 0.74 -23.45 -14.49
CA ASN A 238 1.14 -24.35 -15.59
C ASN A 238 1.62 -25.72 -15.06
N GLN A 239 2.33 -25.76 -13.93
CA GLN A 239 2.73 -27.01 -13.27
C GLN A 239 1.49 -27.81 -12.79
N LEU A 240 0.50 -27.14 -12.19
CA LEU A 240 -0.74 -27.78 -11.76
C LEU A 240 -1.53 -28.39 -12.93
N ILE A 241 -1.61 -27.67 -14.06
CA ILE A 241 -2.24 -28.16 -15.29
C ILE A 241 -1.51 -29.41 -15.80
N ALA A 242 -0.17 -29.35 -15.89
CA ALA A 242 0.64 -30.48 -16.34
C ALA A 242 0.53 -31.71 -15.42
N ALA A 243 0.46 -31.50 -14.10
CA ALA A 243 0.27 -32.56 -13.12
C ALA A 243 -1.10 -33.23 -13.27
N LYS A 244 -2.17 -32.45 -13.48
CA LYS A 244 -3.51 -33.00 -13.75
C LYS A 244 -3.58 -33.81 -15.05
N ALA A 245 -2.89 -33.36 -16.10
CA ALA A 245 -2.86 -34.08 -17.36
C ALA A 245 -2.13 -35.45 -17.28
N LYS A 246 -1.18 -35.59 -16.33
CA LYS A 246 -0.41 -36.81 -16.08
C LYS A 246 -1.10 -37.77 -15.08
N ALA A 247 -2.07 -37.27 -14.30
CA ALA A 247 -2.79 -38.11 -13.35
C ALA A 247 -3.63 -39.16 -14.13
N PRO A 248 -3.47 -40.46 -13.87
CA PRO A 248 -4.30 -41.50 -14.54
C PRO A 248 -5.76 -41.24 -14.19
N ALA A 249 -6.63 -41.28 -15.22
CA ALA A 249 -8.05 -41.19 -15.02
C ALA A 249 -8.45 -42.27 -14.00
N SER A 250 -8.71 -41.88 -12.75
CA SER A 250 -9.19 -42.80 -11.75
C SER A 250 -10.51 -43.35 -12.28
N LYS A 251 -10.53 -44.66 -12.56
CA LYS A 251 -11.69 -45.41 -13.03
C LYS A 251 -12.90 -44.99 -12.20
N ALA A 252 -13.87 -44.36 -12.84
CA ALA A 252 -15.22 -44.34 -12.35
C ALA A 252 -15.64 -45.81 -12.18
N LYS A 253 -15.60 -46.31 -10.94
CA LYS A 253 -16.21 -47.57 -10.61
C LYS A 253 -17.68 -47.28 -10.38
N SER A 254 -18.44 -47.88 -11.26
CA SER A 254 -19.88 -48.20 -11.20
C SER A 254 -20.41 -48.45 -9.80
#